data_dc5d94652c0bb82164a6b4414dd64f6a
#
_entry.id   dc5d94652c0bb82164a6b4414dd64f6a
#
_cell.length_a   1.000
_cell.length_b   1.000
_cell.length_c   1.000
_cell.angle_alpha   90.00
_cell.angle_beta   90.00
_cell.angle_gamma   90.00
#
_symmetry.space_group_name_H-M   'P 1'
#
loop_
_entity.id
_entity.type
_entity.pdbx_description
1 polymer ?
#
loop_
_entity_poly.entity_id
_entity_poly.type
_entity_poly.pdbx_seq_one_letter_code
_entity_poly.pdbx_strand_id
1 'polypeptide(L)'
;MARVKAGSGARTTRGTAAHPPLADSGPVVAPAALRRSLGDTAEALFPLVLDAAALARREVDGPELLERFAAWGGDGVVVADTAGSAPGEERVGAWLAGHRDRDRFRLLGRFGGSPSAVASPRALVTRVEESLRRLGVERLDVLAVRPDGAGRLDQLLSAVEVLLARGLVGTAVASGFAAEELFEARVLAGHGHPRFAGVELPYSLLDSTRADGDLGLVAAGQGLSLLCTAPLAHGFLEGVERGRRQLGRLPDGVLAAAHVGRRGRRVLVALDAIGAELSATPAAVALAWLLSRPGVTAAAVAPRSPADVDAVVRAVSLELDAGHLAALERARR
;
A
#
# COMPACT_ATOMS: atom_id res chain seq x y z
N MET A 1 5.47 -47.66 -54.83
CA MET A 1 4.94 -48.19 -53.56
C MET A 1 5.85 -47.79 -52.40
N ALA A 2 5.33 -47.30 -51.36
CA ALA A 2 5.78 -47.04 -50.00
C ALA A 2 5.83 -45.53 -49.61
N ARG A 3 4.78 -45.15 -48.93
CA ARG A 3 4.61 -43.88 -48.19
C ARG A 3 5.54 -43.87 -46.97
N VAL A 4 6.27 -42.78 -46.76
CA VAL A 4 6.90 -42.46 -45.46
C VAL A 4 6.09 -41.35 -44.81
N LYS A 5 5.59 -41.63 -43.60
CA LYS A 5 4.80 -40.73 -42.73
C LYS A 5 5.74 -39.69 -42.15
N ALA A 6 5.33 -38.42 -42.26
CA ALA A 6 5.91 -37.31 -41.47
C ALA A 6 5.49 -37.41 -40.03
N GLY A 7 6.47 -37.44 -39.12
CA GLY A 7 6.25 -37.37 -37.68
C GLY A 7 5.97 -35.93 -37.24
N SER A 8 4.79 -35.72 -36.64
CA SER A 8 4.37 -34.49 -35.98
C SER A 8 5.15 -34.37 -34.67
N GLY A 9 6.07 -33.43 -34.58
CA GLY A 9 6.74 -33.03 -33.34
C GLY A 9 5.78 -32.21 -32.47
N ALA A 10 5.22 -32.83 -31.44
CA ALA A 10 4.49 -32.13 -30.40
C ALA A 10 5.42 -31.19 -29.67
N ARG A 11 5.20 -29.88 -29.79
CA ARG A 11 5.79 -28.88 -28.91
C ARG A 11 5.13 -29.03 -27.54
N THR A 12 5.86 -29.57 -26.60
CA THR A 12 5.51 -29.49 -25.18
C THR A 12 5.56 -28.03 -24.74
N THR A 13 4.42 -27.40 -24.63
CA THR A 13 4.25 -26.15 -23.88
C THR A 13 4.57 -26.46 -22.43
N ARG A 14 5.71 -25.96 -21.94
CA ARG A 14 6.00 -25.91 -20.51
C ARG A 14 4.90 -25.08 -19.87
N GLY A 15 4.01 -25.75 -19.14
CA GLY A 15 3.01 -25.13 -18.33
C GLY A 15 3.68 -24.21 -17.30
N THR A 16 3.22 -22.98 -17.24
CA THR A 16 3.42 -22.10 -16.09
C THR A 16 3.02 -22.89 -14.86
N ALA A 17 3.94 -23.06 -13.91
CA ALA A 17 3.66 -23.68 -12.64
C ALA A 17 2.62 -22.78 -11.94
N ALA A 18 1.35 -23.17 -12.03
CA ALA A 18 0.30 -22.60 -11.21
C ALA A 18 0.64 -22.97 -9.77
N HIS A 19 0.68 -21.96 -8.88
CA HIS A 19 0.75 -22.23 -7.44
C HIS A 19 -0.41 -23.16 -7.07
N PRO A 20 -0.18 -24.15 -6.17
CA PRO A 20 -1.25 -25.01 -5.73
C PRO A 20 -2.38 -24.14 -5.15
N PRO A 21 -3.65 -24.46 -5.43
CA PRO A 21 -4.76 -23.73 -4.86
C PRO A 21 -4.62 -23.77 -3.34
N LEU A 22 -4.67 -22.60 -2.71
CA LEU A 22 -4.74 -22.49 -1.25
C LEU A 22 -5.95 -23.32 -0.81
N ALA A 23 -5.75 -24.22 0.14
CA ALA A 23 -6.83 -25.00 0.72
C ALA A 23 -7.95 -24.04 1.11
N ASP A 24 -9.18 -24.44 0.81
CA ASP A 24 -10.43 -23.70 1.00
C ASP A 24 -10.71 -23.47 2.50
N SER A 25 -9.85 -22.71 3.15
CA SER A 25 -10.15 -22.13 4.46
C SER A 25 -10.95 -20.87 4.18
N GLY A 26 -12.24 -20.93 4.41
CA GLY A 26 -13.14 -19.79 4.30
C GLY A 26 -12.59 -18.55 5.02
N PRO A 27 -13.19 -17.37 4.78
CA PRO A 27 -12.66 -16.12 5.30
C PRO A 27 -12.48 -16.19 6.82
N VAL A 28 -11.23 -16.13 7.27
CA VAL A 28 -10.91 -16.00 8.69
C VAL A 28 -11.13 -14.52 9.01
N VAL A 29 -12.17 -14.23 9.79
CA VAL A 29 -12.36 -12.87 10.34
C VAL A 29 -11.13 -12.55 11.18
N ALA A 30 -10.34 -11.58 10.73
CA ALA A 30 -9.18 -11.16 11.48
C ALA A 30 -9.59 -10.70 12.87
N PRO A 31 -9.00 -11.21 13.96
CA PRO A 31 -9.30 -10.74 15.29
C PRO A 31 -9.05 -9.22 15.38
N ALA A 32 -9.88 -8.52 16.13
CA ALA A 32 -9.69 -7.09 16.39
C ALA A 32 -8.28 -6.77 16.94
N ALA A 33 -7.65 -7.75 17.60
CA ALA A 33 -6.27 -7.68 18.07
C ALA A 33 -5.20 -7.51 16.97
N LEU A 34 -5.54 -7.74 15.70
CA LEU A 34 -4.62 -7.49 14.58
C LEU A 34 -4.61 -6.04 14.11
N ARG A 35 -5.57 -5.23 14.52
CA ARG A 35 -5.59 -3.79 14.18
C ARG A 35 -4.47 -3.06 14.90
N ARG A 36 -3.84 -2.13 14.21
CA ARG A 36 -2.73 -1.33 14.72
C ARG A 36 -3.14 0.13 14.81
N SER A 37 -2.90 0.74 15.98
CA SER A 37 -3.19 2.16 16.18
C SER A 37 -2.39 3.05 15.23
N LEU A 38 -2.99 4.12 14.79
CA LEU A 38 -2.35 5.17 13.98
C LEU A 38 -1.84 6.27 14.92
N GLY A 39 -0.57 6.20 15.29
CA GLY A 39 0.02 7.11 16.28
C GLY A 39 -0.70 7.02 17.61
N ASP A 40 -0.97 8.19 18.20
CA ASP A 40 -1.70 8.38 19.44
C ASP A 40 -3.20 8.71 19.23
N THR A 41 -3.73 8.42 18.03
CA THR A 41 -5.13 8.68 17.69
C THR A 41 -6.04 7.50 18.05
N ALA A 42 -7.35 7.73 18.02
CA ALA A 42 -8.35 6.67 18.17
C ALA A 42 -8.48 5.77 16.92
N GLU A 43 -7.84 6.15 15.80
CA GLU A 43 -7.90 5.39 14.58
C GLU A 43 -7.00 4.16 14.65
N ALA A 44 -7.55 3.02 14.25
CA ALA A 44 -6.82 1.76 14.14
C ALA A 44 -7.09 1.12 12.77
N LEU A 45 -6.05 0.66 12.10
CA LEU A 45 -6.10 0.11 10.77
C LEU A 45 -5.81 -1.38 10.78
N PHE A 46 -6.47 -2.13 9.90
CA PHE A 46 -5.98 -3.44 9.51
C PHE A 46 -4.58 -3.29 8.91
N PRO A 47 -3.63 -4.23 9.15
CA PRO A 47 -2.24 -4.06 8.73
C PRO A 47 -2.00 -3.92 7.23
N LEU A 48 -3.00 -4.22 6.41
CA LEU A 48 -3.01 -3.95 4.98
C LEU A 48 -4.13 -2.98 4.64
N VAL A 49 -3.88 -2.08 3.69
CA VAL A 49 -4.88 -1.18 3.11
C VAL A 49 -4.89 -1.36 1.59
N LEU A 50 -6.08 -1.35 0.98
CA LEU A 50 -6.24 -1.57 -0.44
C LEU A 50 -6.07 -0.25 -1.18
N ASP A 51 -5.16 -0.17 -2.16
CA ASP A 51 -4.98 1.02 -2.99
C ASP A 51 -6.00 1.04 -4.13
N ALA A 52 -6.90 2.02 -4.11
CA ALA A 52 -7.96 2.19 -5.10
C ALA A 52 -7.44 2.48 -6.53
N ALA A 53 -6.17 2.81 -6.70
CA ALA A 53 -5.56 2.89 -8.04
C ALA A 53 -5.62 1.55 -8.79
N ALA A 54 -5.61 0.42 -8.07
CA ALA A 54 -5.85 -0.89 -8.67
C ALA A 54 -7.26 -1.01 -9.22
N LEU A 55 -8.24 -0.42 -8.54
CA LEU A 55 -9.65 -0.48 -8.90
C LEU A 55 -10.01 0.40 -10.11
N ALA A 56 -9.18 1.39 -10.44
CA ALA A 56 -9.39 2.25 -11.62
C ALA A 56 -9.20 1.51 -12.95
N ARG A 57 -8.59 0.34 -12.94
CA ARG A 57 -8.30 -0.46 -14.14
C ARG A 57 -9.54 -1.18 -14.62
N ARG A 58 -9.78 -1.17 -15.94
CA ARG A 58 -10.98 -1.78 -16.54
C ARG A 58 -11.02 -3.30 -16.44
N GLU A 59 -9.86 -3.95 -16.42
CA GLU A 59 -9.68 -5.40 -16.32
C GLU A 59 -9.82 -5.95 -14.90
N VAL A 60 -10.00 -5.07 -13.91
CA VAL A 60 -10.14 -5.44 -12.49
C VAL A 60 -11.59 -5.30 -12.06
N ASP A 61 -12.18 -6.37 -11.52
CA ASP A 61 -13.46 -6.31 -10.83
C ASP A 61 -13.28 -5.69 -9.43
N GLY A 62 -13.42 -4.37 -9.37
CA GLY A 62 -13.23 -3.61 -8.14
C GLY A 62 -14.14 -4.04 -6.99
N PRO A 63 -15.44 -4.17 -7.20
CA PRO A 63 -16.37 -4.70 -6.20
C PRO A 63 -15.95 -6.06 -5.64
N GLU A 64 -15.61 -7.03 -6.49
CA GLU A 64 -15.17 -8.35 -6.06
C GLU A 64 -13.91 -8.30 -5.21
N LEU A 65 -12.92 -7.46 -5.57
CA LEU A 65 -11.72 -7.27 -4.77
C LEU A 65 -12.03 -6.67 -3.40
N LEU A 66 -12.89 -5.66 -3.34
CA LEU A 66 -13.30 -5.02 -2.09
C LEU A 66 -14.04 -5.99 -1.18
N GLU A 67 -15.00 -6.76 -1.72
CA GLU A 67 -15.71 -7.82 -0.98
C GLU A 67 -14.74 -8.89 -0.46
N ARG A 68 -13.80 -9.33 -1.30
CA ARG A 68 -12.83 -10.35 -0.88
C ARG A 68 -11.92 -9.81 0.22
N PHE A 69 -11.46 -8.56 0.10
CA PHE A 69 -10.64 -7.92 1.12
C PHE A 69 -11.41 -7.74 2.44
N ALA A 70 -12.67 -7.28 2.35
CA ALA A 70 -13.55 -7.13 3.52
C ALA A 70 -13.85 -8.47 4.21
N ALA A 71 -14.02 -9.55 3.45
CA ALA A 71 -14.22 -10.90 3.99
C ALA A 71 -13.03 -11.38 4.83
N TRP A 72 -11.80 -10.95 4.51
CA TRP A 72 -10.60 -11.21 5.30
C TRP A 72 -10.42 -10.27 6.51
N GLY A 73 -11.36 -9.35 6.74
CA GLY A 73 -11.28 -8.37 7.82
C GLY A 73 -10.57 -7.07 7.44
N GLY A 74 -10.16 -6.93 6.18
CA GLY A 74 -9.64 -5.67 5.65
C GLY A 74 -10.67 -4.56 5.71
N ASP A 75 -10.25 -3.37 6.09
CA ASP A 75 -11.15 -2.23 6.29
C ASP A 75 -10.59 -0.90 5.76
N GLY A 76 -9.33 -0.85 5.38
CA GLY A 76 -8.68 0.36 4.88
C GLY A 76 -8.64 0.42 3.36
N VAL A 77 -9.07 1.54 2.78
CA VAL A 77 -8.96 1.82 1.35
C VAL A 77 -8.27 3.16 1.15
N VAL A 78 -7.17 3.16 0.40
CA VAL A 78 -6.45 4.38 0.00
C VAL A 78 -7.04 4.88 -1.30
N VAL A 79 -7.49 6.12 -1.30
CA VAL A 79 -7.88 6.88 -2.49
C VAL A 79 -6.84 7.97 -2.73
N ALA A 80 -6.48 8.21 -3.98
CA ALA A 80 -5.46 9.20 -4.32
C ALA A 80 -6.05 10.27 -5.22
N ASP A 81 -5.76 11.53 -4.88
CA ASP A 81 -6.10 12.67 -5.72
C ASP A 81 -4.99 12.91 -6.75
N THR A 82 -4.92 12.04 -7.74
CA THR A 82 -4.02 12.15 -8.89
C THR A 82 -4.83 12.16 -10.19
N ALA A 83 -4.24 12.68 -11.24
CA ALA A 83 -4.85 12.61 -12.57
C ALA A 83 -5.17 11.15 -12.92
N GLY A 84 -6.45 10.83 -13.10
CA GLY A 84 -6.92 9.47 -13.38
C GLY A 84 -7.39 8.65 -12.16
N SER A 85 -7.34 9.19 -10.94
CA SER A 85 -7.85 8.49 -9.74
C SER A 85 -9.38 8.54 -9.59
N ALA A 86 -10.04 9.49 -10.21
CA ALA A 86 -11.50 9.66 -10.12
C ALA A 86 -12.28 8.35 -10.38
N PRO A 87 -11.96 7.51 -11.40
CA PRO A 87 -12.66 6.25 -11.60
C PRO A 87 -12.51 5.27 -10.43
N GLY A 88 -11.38 5.28 -9.72
CA GLY A 88 -11.18 4.48 -8.52
C GLY A 88 -12.04 4.96 -7.35
N GLU A 89 -12.09 6.26 -7.13
CA GLU A 89 -12.96 6.87 -6.11
C GLU A 89 -14.44 6.62 -6.38
N GLU A 90 -14.89 6.77 -7.63
CA GLU A 90 -16.27 6.48 -8.03
C GLU A 90 -16.67 5.02 -7.79
N ARG A 91 -15.77 4.07 -8.10
CA ARG A 91 -16.01 2.64 -7.84
C ARG A 91 -16.08 2.34 -6.35
N VAL A 92 -15.17 2.90 -5.56
CA VAL A 92 -15.20 2.78 -4.09
C VAL A 92 -16.50 3.37 -3.54
N GLY A 93 -16.89 4.56 -3.99
CA GLY A 93 -18.12 5.24 -3.57
C GLY A 93 -19.37 4.42 -3.90
N ALA A 94 -19.48 3.90 -5.12
CA ALA A 94 -20.59 3.06 -5.56
C ALA A 94 -20.67 1.76 -4.73
N TRP A 95 -19.54 1.14 -4.44
CA TRP A 95 -19.50 -0.06 -3.60
C TRP A 95 -19.92 0.24 -2.16
N LEU A 96 -19.38 1.33 -1.56
CA LEU A 96 -19.76 1.78 -0.21
C LEU A 96 -21.26 2.08 -0.09
N ALA A 97 -21.87 2.70 -1.10
CA ALA A 97 -23.30 3.01 -1.11
C ALA A 97 -24.19 1.76 -1.04
N GLY A 98 -23.72 0.63 -1.59
CA GLY A 98 -24.39 -0.67 -1.52
C GLY A 98 -24.08 -1.48 -0.27
N HIS A 99 -23.11 -1.07 0.54
CA HIS A 99 -22.63 -1.86 1.67
C HIS A 99 -23.31 -1.45 2.99
N ARG A 100 -23.87 -2.46 3.73
CA ARG A 100 -24.63 -2.19 4.97
C ARG A 100 -23.76 -1.69 6.12
N ASP A 101 -22.49 -2.14 6.18
CA ASP A 101 -21.54 -1.84 7.26
C ASP A 101 -20.50 -0.81 6.83
N ARG A 102 -20.95 0.26 6.16
CA ARG A 102 -20.07 1.30 5.63
C ARG A 102 -19.12 1.88 6.69
N ASP A 103 -19.59 2.12 7.90
CA ASP A 103 -18.81 2.73 9.01
C ASP A 103 -17.66 1.84 9.49
N ARG A 104 -17.64 0.58 9.05
CA ARG A 104 -16.50 -0.32 9.28
C ARG A 104 -15.28 0.09 8.47
N PHE A 105 -15.46 0.68 7.28
CA PHE A 105 -14.36 0.97 6.36
C PHE A 105 -13.68 2.31 6.67
N ARG A 106 -12.35 2.32 6.56
CA ARG A 106 -11.50 3.48 6.75
C ARG A 106 -11.01 3.99 5.40
N LEU A 107 -11.31 5.26 5.11
CA LEU A 107 -10.90 5.92 3.89
C LEU A 107 -9.66 6.78 4.14
N LEU A 108 -8.59 6.45 3.43
CA LEU A 108 -7.32 7.16 3.49
C LEU A 108 -7.15 7.97 2.20
N GLY A 109 -7.30 9.29 2.26
CA GLY A 109 -7.11 10.18 1.10
C GLY A 109 -5.66 10.62 0.97
N ARG A 110 -5.06 10.48 -0.22
CA ARG A 110 -3.71 10.96 -0.54
C ARG A 110 -3.77 12.17 -1.46
N PHE A 111 -3.31 13.34 -0.98
CA PHE A 111 -3.42 14.62 -1.69
C PHE A 111 -2.08 15.36 -1.77
N GLY A 112 -1.88 16.13 -2.83
CA GLY A 112 -0.69 16.95 -3.04
C GLY A 112 0.34 16.35 -3.99
N GLY A 113 1.54 16.93 -4.00
CA GLY A 113 2.66 16.46 -4.83
C GLY A 113 2.66 16.95 -6.28
N SER A 114 1.74 17.86 -6.64
CA SER A 114 1.79 18.58 -7.92
C SER A 114 1.82 20.09 -7.65
N PRO A 115 2.66 20.86 -8.35
CA PRO A 115 2.74 22.32 -8.15
C PRO A 115 1.40 23.05 -8.35
N SER A 116 0.49 22.48 -9.14
CA SER A 116 -0.87 22.98 -9.30
C SER A 116 -1.85 22.46 -8.25
N ALA A 117 -1.44 21.46 -7.46
CA ALA A 117 -2.34 20.71 -6.58
C ALA A 117 -2.57 21.39 -5.22
N VAL A 118 -1.60 22.15 -4.72
CA VAL A 118 -1.66 22.82 -3.41
C VAL A 118 -1.19 24.27 -3.51
N ALA A 119 -1.46 24.93 -4.62
CA ALA A 119 -1.10 26.34 -4.83
C ALA A 119 -1.69 27.31 -3.78
N SER A 120 -2.61 26.82 -2.94
CA SER A 120 -3.13 27.55 -1.78
C SER A 120 -3.82 26.58 -0.80
N PRO A 121 -3.94 26.92 0.50
CA PRO A 121 -4.74 26.17 1.48
C PRO A 121 -6.16 25.88 0.99
N ARG A 122 -6.78 26.82 0.29
CA ARG A 122 -8.12 26.69 -0.27
C ARG A 122 -8.19 25.59 -1.35
N ALA A 123 -7.15 25.45 -2.18
CA ALA A 123 -7.12 24.42 -3.22
C ALA A 123 -7.15 23.01 -2.65
N LEU A 124 -6.40 22.73 -1.57
CA LEU A 124 -6.43 21.44 -0.89
C LEU A 124 -7.85 21.15 -0.35
N VAL A 125 -8.45 22.12 0.33
CA VAL A 125 -9.82 21.97 0.88
C VAL A 125 -10.82 21.63 -0.24
N THR A 126 -10.82 22.38 -1.34
CA THR A 126 -11.72 22.13 -2.48
C THR A 126 -11.52 20.71 -3.06
N ARG A 127 -10.29 20.26 -3.20
CA ARG A 127 -9.99 18.92 -3.75
C ARG A 127 -10.46 17.79 -2.82
N VAL A 128 -10.31 17.97 -1.51
CA VAL A 128 -10.86 17.03 -0.53
C VAL A 128 -12.39 16.99 -0.62
N GLU A 129 -13.06 18.14 -0.70
CA GLU A 129 -14.52 18.21 -0.86
C GLU A 129 -15.00 17.55 -2.17
N GLU A 130 -14.24 17.70 -3.26
CA GLU A 130 -14.54 17.01 -4.52
C GLU A 130 -14.37 15.49 -4.42
N SER A 131 -13.35 15.02 -3.74
CA SER A 131 -13.14 13.58 -3.47
C SER A 131 -14.27 13.01 -2.63
N LEU A 132 -14.63 13.68 -1.53
CA LEU A 132 -15.75 13.28 -0.67
C LEU A 132 -17.06 13.15 -1.46
N ARG A 133 -17.32 14.10 -2.38
CA ARG A 133 -18.51 14.05 -3.24
C ARG A 133 -18.47 12.86 -4.21
N ARG A 134 -17.30 12.54 -4.83
CA ARG A 134 -17.17 11.36 -5.70
C ARG A 134 -17.32 10.05 -4.92
N LEU A 135 -16.80 10.00 -3.71
CA LEU A 135 -16.92 8.85 -2.80
C LEU A 135 -18.32 8.71 -2.19
N GLY A 136 -19.13 9.79 -2.20
CA GLY A 136 -20.45 9.81 -1.55
C GLY A 136 -20.35 9.72 -0.02
N VAL A 137 -19.30 10.31 0.57
CA VAL A 137 -19.02 10.25 2.01
C VAL A 137 -18.88 11.64 2.61
N GLU A 138 -19.08 11.77 3.92
CA GLU A 138 -19.00 13.05 4.62
C GLU A 138 -17.56 13.38 5.06
N ARG A 139 -16.72 12.36 5.31
CA ARG A 139 -15.34 12.54 5.77
C ARG A 139 -14.41 11.43 5.28
N LEU A 140 -13.12 11.75 5.22
CA LEU A 140 -12.03 10.78 5.20
C LEU A 140 -11.56 10.50 6.63
N ASP A 141 -11.19 9.27 6.94
CA ASP A 141 -10.65 8.92 8.25
C ASP A 141 -9.20 9.41 8.40
N VAL A 142 -8.42 9.29 7.34
CA VAL A 142 -7.00 9.71 7.30
C VAL A 142 -6.73 10.55 6.06
N LEU A 143 -6.05 11.68 6.24
CA LEU A 143 -5.56 12.53 5.17
C LEU A 143 -4.03 12.42 5.06
N ALA A 144 -3.51 11.84 4.00
CA ALA A 144 -2.10 11.87 3.66
C ALA A 144 -1.80 13.09 2.78
N VAL A 145 -1.06 14.06 3.32
CA VAL A 145 -0.72 15.29 2.59
C VAL A 145 0.74 15.27 2.16
N ARG A 146 0.98 15.72 0.93
CA ARG A 146 2.32 15.86 0.36
C ARG A 146 2.62 17.32 0.06
N PRO A 147 3.79 17.86 0.49
CA PRO A 147 4.22 19.19 0.10
C PRO A 147 4.46 19.23 -1.42
N ASP A 148 4.20 20.38 -2.02
CA ASP A 148 4.42 20.62 -3.46
C ASP A 148 5.85 21.10 -3.79
N GLY A 149 6.68 21.25 -2.76
CA GLY A 149 8.08 21.71 -2.87
C GLY A 149 8.23 23.22 -3.11
N ALA A 150 7.14 23.94 -3.36
CA ALA A 150 7.16 25.39 -3.62
C ALA A 150 6.38 26.17 -2.54
N GLY A 151 5.47 25.52 -1.84
CA GLY A 151 4.63 26.10 -0.80
C GLY A 151 5.30 26.12 0.57
N ARG A 152 4.82 27.02 1.43
CA ARG A 152 5.25 27.08 2.82
C ARG A 152 4.53 26.01 3.63
N LEU A 153 5.27 25.31 4.48
CA LEU A 153 4.74 24.22 5.31
C LEU A 153 3.61 24.70 6.26
N ASP A 154 3.73 25.94 6.81
CA ASP A 154 2.69 26.54 7.64
C ASP A 154 1.34 26.70 6.89
N GLN A 155 1.39 27.03 5.60
CA GLN A 155 0.17 27.14 4.77
C GLN A 155 -0.47 25.75 4.52
N LEU A 156 0.34 24.72 4.29
CA LEU A 156 -0.14 23.35 4.16
C LEU A 156 -0.82 22.90 5.47
N LEU A 157 -0.18 23.13 6.61
CA LEU A 157 -0.71 22.78 7.93
C LEU A 157 -1.98 23.58 8.25
N SER A 158 -2.07 24.86 7.85
CA SER A 158 -3.30 25.64 8.00
C SER A 158 -4.46 25.05 7.18
N ALA A 159 -4.22 24.52 5.98
CA ALA A 159 -5.25 23.83 5.21
C ALA A 159 -5.70 22.53 5.92
N VAL A 160 -4.75 21.77 6.47
CA VAL A 160 -5.06 20.56 7.26
C VAL A 160 -5.89 20.92 8.48
N GLU A 161 -5.55 22.00 9.19
CA GLU A 161 -6.30 22.51 10.34
C GLU A 161 -7.77 22.81 9.99
N VAL A 162 -8.00 23.51 8.87
CA VAL A 162 -9.36 23.80 8.37
C VAL A 162 -10.14 22.51 8.11
N LEU A 163 -9.52 21.51 7.49
CA LEU A 163 -10.16 20.22 7.17
C LEU A 163 -10.53 19.46 8.45
N LEU A 164 -9.62 19.42 9.43
CA LEU A 164 -9.87 18.80 10.74
C LEU A 164 -10.97 19.53 11.52
N ALA A 165 -10.91 20.86 11.59
CA ALA A 165 -11.88 21.69 12.31
C ALA A 165 -13.30 21.58 11.72
N ARG A 166 -13.40 21.39 10.40
CA ARG A 166 -14.68 21.16 9.70
C ARG A 166 -15.17 19.71 9.77
N GLY A 167 -14.38 18.80 10.35
CA GLY A 167 -14.72 17.37 10.43
C GLY A 167 -14.67 16.63 9.08
N LEU A 168 -14.09 17.23 8.03
CA LEU A 168 -13.96 16.61 6.72
C LEU A 168 -12.88 15.52 6.69
N VAL A 169 -11.95 15.55 7.63
CA VAL A 169 -10.94 14.52 7.86
C VAL A 169 -10.82 14.20 9.34
N GLY A 170 -10.52 12.95 9.68
CA GLY A 170 -10.38 12.49 11.08
C GLY A 170 -8.99 12.77 11.64
N THR A 171 -7.95 12.45 10.88
CA THR A 171 -6.55 12.70 11.24
C THR A 171 -5.68 12.92 10.01
N ALA A 172 -4.44 13.39 10.20
CA ALA A 172 -3.51 13.64 9.10
C ALA A 172 -2.19 12.89 9.28
N VAL A 173 -1.58 12.49 8.15
CA VAL A 173 -0.25 11.89 8.06
C VAL A 173 0.58 12.63 7.01
N ALA A 174 1.90 12.72 7.25
CA ALA A 174 2.84 13.34 6.34
C ALA A 174 3.20 12.35 5.20
N SER A 175 3.03 12.72 3.94
CA SER A 175 3.38 11.90 2.77
C SER A 175 4.46 12.57 1.96
N GLY A 176 5.57 11.86 1.68
CA GLY A 176 6.65 12.39 0.88
C GLY A 176 7.52 13.46 1.52
N PHE A 177 7.36 13.73 2.80
CA PHE A 177 8.18 14.69 3.57
C PHE A 177 9.64 14.24 3.66
N ALA A 178 10.56 15.19 3.64
CA ALA A 178 11.93 14.98 4.10
C ALA A 178 11.98 14.96 5.64
N ALA A 179 13.09 14.49 6.22
CA ALA A 179 13.25 14.44 7.67
C ALA A 179 13.19 15.83 8.32
N GLU A 180 13.78 16.82 7.65
CA GLU A 180 13.81 18.22 8.06
C GLU A 180 12.40 18.84 8.05
N GLU A 181 11.61 18.58 7.01
CA GLU A 181 10.22 19.04 6.88
C GLU A 181 9.33 18.41 7.96
N LEU A 182 9.56 17.13 8.28
CA LEU A 182 8.83 16.44 9.34
C LEU A 182 9.19 17.01 10.72
N PHE A 183 10.44 17.38 10.93
CA PHE A 183 10.87 18.05 12.15
C PHE A 183 10.28 19.46 12.25
N GLU A 184 10.29 20.25 11.17
CA GLU A 184 9.67 21.56 11.10
C GLU A 184 8.17 21.49 11.40
N ALA A 185 7.45 20.52 10.82
CA ALA A 185 6.03 20.28 11.13
C ALA A 185 5.80 20.04 12.63
N ARG A 186 6.72 19.33 13.30
CA ARG A 186 6.65 19.10 14.75
C ARG A 186 6.84 20.39 15.55
N VAL A 187 7.73 21.27 15.11
CA VAL A 187 7.93 22.59 15.74
C VAL A 187 6.67 23.44 15.56
N LEU A 188 6.11 23.51 14.36
CA LEU A 188 4.88 24.22 14.06
C LEU A 188 3.68 23.68 14.85
N ALA A 189 3.61 22.38 15.09
CA ALA A 189 2.59 21.79 15.95
C ALA A 189 2.69 22.27 17.41
N GLY A 190 3.90 22.59 17.90
CA GLY A 190 4.12 23.25 19.19
C GLY A 190 3.58 24.69 19.23
N HIS A 191 3.33 25.31 18.09
CA HIS A 191 2.77 26.66 17.93
C HIS A 191 1.29 26.67 17.52
N GLY A 192 0.60 25.53 17.65
CA GLY A 192 -0.86 25.44 17.47
C GLY A 192 -1.29 24.80 16.16
N HIS A 193 -0.38 24.46 15.23
CA HIS A 193 -0.75 23.69 14.04
C HIS A 193 -1.06 22.23 14.35
N PRO A 194 -1.80 21.52 13.48
CA PRO A 194 -2.09 20.10 13.65
C PRO A 194 -0.83 19.25 13.73
N ARG A 195 -0.86 18.23 14.57
CA ARG A 195 0.18 17.20 14.63
C ARG A 195 -0.16 16.06 13.68
N PHE A 196 0.84 15.57 12.94
CA PHE A 196 0.68 14.34 12.20
C PHE A 196 0.64 13.11 13.12
N ALA A 197 -0.20 12.14 12.75
CA ALA A 197 -0.29 10.85 13.42
C ALA A 197 0.68 9.81 12.86
N GLY A 198 1.18 10.04 11.65
CA GLY A 198 2.09 9.10 10.98
C GLY A 198 2.80 9.71 9.79
N VAL A 199 3.61 8.89 9.15
CA VAL A 199 4.33 9.19 7.91
C VAL A 199 4.02 8.14 6.87
N GLU A 200 3.65 8.56 5.68
CA GLU A 200 3.50 7.71 4.52
C GLU A 200 4.77 7.77 3.66
N LEU A 201 5.37 6.60 3.41
CA LEU A 201 6.64 6.50 2.67
C LEU A 201 6.78 5.14 1.94
N PRO A 202 7.57 5.07 0.85
CA PRO A 202 7.96 3.79 0.29
C PRO A 202 8.78 2.98 1.30
N TYR A 203 8.38 1.71 1.51
CA TYR A 203 9.13 0.79 2.34
C TYR A 203 8.93 -0.65 1.88
N SER A 204 10.02 -1.29 1.51
CA SER A 204 10.07 -2.70 1.08
C SER A 204 11.45 -3.29 1.34
N LEU A 205 11.63 -4.58 1.11
CA LEU A 205 12.95 -5.24 1.15
C LEU A 205 13.99 -4.61 0.21
N LEU A 206 13.55 -3.91 -0.86
CA LEU A 206 14.41 -3.31 -1.87
C LEU A 206 14.46 -1.78 -1.82
N ASP A 207 13.50 -1.16 -1.17
CA ASP A 207 13.47 0.27 -0.92
C ASP A 207 13.21 0.53 0.56
N SER A 208 14.28 0.75 1.31
CA SER A 208 14.22 0.92 2.77
C SER A 208 15.00 2.14 3.27
N THR A 209 15.70 2.83 2.39
CA THR A 209 16.64 3.88 2.76
C THR A 209 16.01 5.00 3.59
N ARG A 210 14.78 5.40 3.25
CA ARG A 210 14.08 6.46 3.97
C ARG A 210 13.55 5.99 5.32
N ALA A 211 12.99 4.76 5.38
CA ALA A 211 12.42 4.20 6.59
C ALA A 211 13.51 3.78 7.61
N ASP A 212 14.62 3.26 7.12
CA ASP A 212 15.77 2.86 7.96
C ASP A 212 16.74 4.02 8.24
N GLY A 213 16.55 5.19 7.60
CA GLY A 213 17.39 6.38 7.71
C GLY A 213 16.76 7.48 8.59
N ASP A 214 17.20 8.73 8.34
CA ASP A 214 16.85 9.89 9.17
C ASP A 214 15.34 10.12 9.29
N LEU A 215 14.58 9.93 8.21
CA LEU A 215 13.12 10.09 8.25
C LEU A 215 12.48 9.10 9.23
N GLY A 216 12.90 7.83 9.21
CA GLY A 216 12.41 6.82 10.13
C GLY A 216 12.80 7.11 11.58
N LEU A 217 14.03 7.62 11.82
CA LEU A 217 14.48 8.03 13.15
C LEU A 217 13.66 9.21 13.70
N VAL A 218 13.41 10.23 12.87
CA VAL A 218 12.57 11.38 13.24
C VAL A 218 11.13 10.95 13.52
N ALA A 219 10.58 10.06 12.68
CA ALA A 219 9.24 9.52 12.88
C ALA A 219 9.13 8.73 14.19
N ALA A 220 10.09 7.83 14.46
CA ALA A 220 10.14 7.04 15.68
C ALA A 220 10.29 7.93 16.94
N GLY A 221 11.18 8.94 16.89
CA GLY A 221 11.37 9.90 17.98
C GLY A 221 10.13 10.73 18.28
N GLN A 222 9.21 10.88 17.31
CA GLN A 222 7.94 11.58 17.47
C GLN A 222 6.75 10.65 17.79
N GLY A 223 6.97 9.33 17.83
CA GLY A 223 5.90 8.34 18.02
C GLY A 223 4.93 8.24 16.85
N LEU A 224 5.40 8.53 15.62
CA LEU A 224 4.58 8.49 14.41
C LEU A 224 4.50 7.08 13.84
N SER A 225 3.32 6.70 13.36
CA SER A 225 3.10 5.47 12.63
C SER A 225 3.68 5.52 11.22
N LEU A 226 4.17 4.38 10.70
CA LEU A 226 4.58 4.26 9.31
C LEU A 226 3.45 3.60 8.49
N LEU A 227 2.98 4.31 7.47
CA LEU A 227 2.10 3.82 6.42
C LEU A 227 2.95 3.54 5.18
N CYS A 228 3.11 2.28 4.82
CA CYS A 228 4.08 1.88 3.81
C CYS A 228 3.45 1.82 2.41
N THR A 229 4.02 2.56 1.46
CA THR A 229 3.67 2.48 0.04
C THR A 229 4.65 1.59 -0.70
N ALA A 230 4.25 1.08 -1.88
CA ALA A 230 5.04 0.18 -2.72
C ALA A 230 5.71 -0.99 -1.93
N PRO A 231 5.00 -1.67 -1.02
CA PRO A 231 5.58 -2.69 -0.13
C PRO A 231 6.15 -3.88 -0.89
N LEU A 232 5.68 -4.12 -2.11
CA LEU A 232 6.14 -5.17 -3.01
C LEU A 232 7.07 -4.65 -4.14
N ALA A 233 7.70 -3.48 -3.94
CA ALA A 233 8.61 -2.89 -4.93
C ALA A 233 7.98 -2.83 -6.33
N HIS A 234 6.77 -2.26 -6.41
CA HIS A 234 5.99 -2.11 -7.65
C HIS A 234 5.66 -3.44 -8.36
N GLY A 235 5.50 -4.53 -7.59
CA GLY A 235 5.20 -5.88 -8.08
C GLY A 235 6.43 -6.77 -8.28
N PHE A 236 7.65 -6.25 -8.15
CA PHE A 236 8.87 -7.06 -8.28
C PHE A 236 8.95 -8.19 -7.23
N LEU A 237 8.55 -7.92 -5.99
CA LEU A 237 8.60 -8.89 -4.88
C LEU A 237 7.42 -9.88 -4.90
N GLU A 238 6.48 -9.76 -5.81
CA GLU A 238 5.48 -10.81 -6.06
C GLU A 238 6.15 -12.09 -6.58
N GLY A 239 7.31 -11.97 -7.24
CA GLY A 239 8.12 -13.09 -7.69
C GLY A 239 7.57 -13.81 -8.93
N VAL A 240 6.43 -13.38 -9.48
CA VAL A 240 5.79 -13.95 -10.68
C VAL A 240 6.55 -13.56 -11.94
N GLU A 241 6.80 -12.25 -12.09
CA GLU A 241 7.51 -11.67 -13.22
C GLU A 241 8.94 -11.30 -12.79
N ARG A 242 9.96 -11.89 -13.42
CA ARG A 242 11.37 -11.73 -12.98
C ARG A 242 12.27 -11.07 -14.02
N GLY A 243 11.80 -10.95 -15.25
CA GLY A 243 12.52 -10.33 -16.37
C GLY A 243 12.11 -8.89 -16.60
N ARG A 244 13.06 -8.02 -16.97
CA ARG A 244 12.78 -6.60 -17.29
C ARG A 244 11.63 -6.43 -18.28
N ARG A 245 11.57 -7.30 -19.31
CA ARG A 245 10.53 -7.22 -20.34
C ARG A 245 9.15 -7.59 -19.82
N GLN A 246 9.07 -8.52 -18.89
CA GLN A 246 7.82 -8.96 -18.27
C GLN A 246 7.34 -7.90 -17.26
N LEU A 247 8.26 -7.47 -16.38
CA LEU A 247 7.98 -6.40 -15.40
C LEU A 247 7.54 -5.10 -16.10
N GLY A 248 8.13 -4.75 -17.24
CA GLY A 248 7.75 -3.55 -18.01
C GLY A 248 6.29 -3.53 -18.50
N ARG A 249 5.56 -4.63 -18.39
CA ARG A 249 4.12 -4.72 -18.70
C ARG A 249 3.24 -4.40 -17.49
N LEU A 250 3.82 -4.36 -16.28
CA LEU A 250 3.11 -3.94 -15.09
C LEU A 250 2.86 -2.43 -15.15
N PRO A 251 1.85 -1.92 -14.47
CA PRO A 251 1.53 -0.49 -14.45
C PRO A 251 2.71 0.40 -14.06
N ASP A 252 3.44 0.01 -13.00
CA ASP A 252 4.65 0.67 -12.55
C ASP A 252 5.91 -0.10 -13.00
N GLY A 253 5.84 -0.71 -14.17
CA GLY A 253 6.83 -1.67 -14.64
C GLY A 253 8.23 -1.11 -14.81
N VAL A 254 8.37 0.18 -15.09
CA VAL A 254 9.68 0.85 -15.13
C VAL A 254 10.33 0.85 -13.74
N LEU A 255 9.55 1.15 -12.70
CA LEU A 255 10.02 1.15 -11.30
C LEU A 255 10.32 -0.28 -10.84
N ALA A 256 9.45 -1.25 -11.14
CA ALA A 256 9.68 -2.66 -10.86
C ALA A 256 10.96 -3.17 -11.55
N ALA A 257 11.16 -2.84 -12.82
CA ALA A 257 12.32 -3.25 -13.61
C ALA A 257 13.66 -2.66 -13.12
N ALA A 258 13.63 -1.56 -12.37
CA ALA A 258 14.82 -0.98 -11.74
C ALA A 258 15.45 -1.94 -10.71
N HIS A 259 14.67 -2.82 -10.11
CA HIS A 259 15.14 -3.81 -9.14
C HIS A 259 15.75 -5.07 -9.75
N VAL A 260 15.71 -5.22 -11.10
CA VAL A 260 16.33 -6.35 -11.79
C VAL A 260 17.85 -6.23 -11.73
N GLY A 261 18.47 -7.00 -10.84
CA GLY A 261 19.90 -6.99 -10.59
C GLY A 261 20.33 -8.05 -9.58
N ARG A 262 21.59 -8.02 -9.15
CA ARG A 262 22.13 -9.01 -8.19
C ARG A 262 21.38 -8.98 -6.86
N ARG A 263 21.12 -7.78 -6.33
CA ARG A 263 20.38 -7.58 -5.05
C ARG A 263 18.95 -8.10 -5.15
N GLY A 264 18.19 -7.69 -6.17
CA GLY A 264 16.83 -8.16 -6.37
C GLY A 264 16.75 -9.68 -6.50
N ARG A 265 17.70 -10.29 -7.24
CA ARG A 265 17.76 -11.75 -7.38
C ARG A 265 18.01 -12.45 -6.04
N ARG A 266 18.95 -11.96 -5.20
CA ARG A 266 19.20 -12.53 -3.87
C ARG A 266 17.94 -12.47 -3.00
N VAL A 267 17.23 -11.35 -3.02
CA VAL A 267 15.98 -11.19 -2.28
C VAL A 267 14.93 -12.18 -2.76
N LEU A 268 14.73 -12.31 -4.09
CA LEU A 268 13.76 -13.28 -4.61
C LEU A 268 14.11 -14.73 -4.25
N VAL A 269 15.38 -15.12 -4.29
CA VAL A 269 15.83 -16.46 -3.87
C VAL A 269 15.53 -16.71 -2.38
N ALA A 270 15.75 -15.72 -1.51
CA ALA A 270 15.42 -15.85 -0.11
C ALA A 270 13.90 -15.94 0.12
N LEU A 271 13.11 -15.12 -0.58
CA LEU A 271 11.66 -15.17 -0.52
C LEU A 271 11.09 -16.52 -0.99
N ASP A 272 11.64 -17.07 -2.10
CA ASP A 272 11.24 -18.39 -2.61
C ASP A 272 11.53 -19.50 -1.60
N ALA A 273 12.73 -19.50 -1.00
CA ALA A 273 13.13 -20.50 -0.01
C ALA A 273 12.23 -20.49 1.23
N ILE A 274 12.00 -19.29 1.81
CA ILE A 274 11.14 -19.13 2.98
C ILE A 274 9.67 -19.41 2.61
N GLY A 275 9.24 -18.98 1.43
CA GLY A 275 7.88 -19.25 0.93
C GLY A 275 7.62 -20.74 0.76
N ALA A 276 8.59 -21.51 0.26
CA ALA A 276 8.49 -22.97 0.16
C ALA A 276 8.38 -23.63 1.54
N GLU A 277 9.17 -23.18 2.52
CA GLU A 277 9.15 -23.69 3.89
C GLU A 277 7.82 -23.42 4.58
N LEU A 278 7.31 -22.20 4.47
CA LEU A 278 6.08 -21.75 5.14
C LEU A 278 4.80 -21.97 4.30
N SER A 279 4.91 -22.58 3.12
CA SER A 279 3.81 -22.74 2.17
C SER A 279 3.13 -21.40 1.86
N ALA A 280 3.92 -20.35 1.66
CA ALA A 280 3.46 -18.98 1.42
C ALA A 280 4.03 -18.41 0.11
N THR A 281 3.36 -17.41 -0.46
CA THR A 281 3.87 -16.72 -1.65
C THR A 281 5.03 -15.79 -1.30
N PRO A 282 5.94 -15.47 -2.25
CA PRO A 282 6.98 -14.46 -2.05
C PRO A 282 6.41 -13.13 -1.57
N ALA A 283 5.26 -12.71 -2.11
CA ALA A 283 4.56 -11.50 -1.69
C ALA A 283 4.15 -11.55 -0.21
N ALA A 284 3.58 -12.68 0.25
CA ALA A 284 3.18 -12.84 1.65
C ALA A 284 4.39 -12.77 2.59
N VAL A 285 5.50 -13.42 2.24
CA VAL A 285 6.74 -13.36 3.02
C VAL A 285 7.33 -11.95 3.06
N ALA A 286 7.35 -11.23 1.92
CA ALA A 286 7.85 -9.87 1.85
C ALA A 286 6.99 -8.90 2.69
N LEU A 287 5.67 -9.04 2.66
CA LEU A 287 4.76 -8.26 3.48
C LEU A 287 4.86 -8.61 4.96
N ALA A 288 4.97 -9.89 5.33
CA ALA A 288 5.16 -10.31 6.71
C ALA A 288 6.46 -9.72 7.31
N TRP A 289 7.55 -9.71 6.53
CA TRP A 289 8.78 -9.02 6.91
C TRP A 289 8.52 -7.52 7.16
N LEU A 290 7.84 -6.85 6.25
CA LEU A 290 7.53 -5.42 6.40
C LEU A 290 6.67 -5.15 7.63
N LEU A 291 5.63 -5.95 7.83
CA LEU A 291 4.72 -5.83 8.98
C LEU A 291 5.40 -6.16 10.32
N SER A 292 6.54 -6.87 10.32
CA SER A 292 7.35 -7.10 11.51
C SER A 292 8.26 -5.92 11.89
N ARG A 293 8.37 -4.89 11.02
CA ARG A 293 9.25 -3.74 11.29
C ARG A 293 8.63 -2.81 12.33
N PRO A 294 9.44 -2.28 13.27
CA PRO A 294 8.95 -1.34 14.27
C PRO A 294 8.29 -0.11 13.63
N GLY A 295 7.19 0.35 14.21
CA GLY A 295 6.45 1.53 13.77
C GLY A 295 5.57 1.33 12.52
N VAL A 296 5.68 0.21 11.81
CA VAL A 296 4.82 -0.08 10.65
C VAL A 296 3.41 -0.41 11.14
N THR A 297 2.46 0.45 10.77
CA THR A 297 1.04 0.30 11.08
C THR A 297 0.31 -0.43 9.96
N ALA A 298 0.47 0.03 8.72
CA ALA A 298 -0.17 -0.62 7.57
C ALA A 298 0.66 -0.49 6.29
N ALA A 299 0.42 -1.39 5.34
CA ALA A 299 1.02 -1.38 4.02
C ALA A 299 -0.07 -1.31 2.93
N ALA A 300 0.10 -0.38 1.97
CA ALA A 300 -0.82 -0.21 0.85
C ALA A 300 -0.52 -1.25 -0.24
N VAL A 301 -1.49 -2.10 -0.54
CA VAL A 301 -1.40 -3.16 -1.55
C VAL A 301 -2.36 -2.92 -2.69
N ALA A 302 -1.97 -3.32 -3.90
CA ALA A 302 -2.74 -3.13 -5.13
C ALA A 302 -2.98 -4.48 -5.84
N PRO A 303 -3.76 -5.41 -5.25
CA PRO A 303 -4.06 -6.69 -5.85
C PRO A 303 -4.83 -6.51 -7.17
N ARG A 304 -4.68 -7.48 -8.09
CA ARG A 304 -5.30 -7.46 -9.42
C ARG A 304 -6.41 -8.48 -9.56
N SER A 305 -6.48 -9.42 -8.62
CA SER A 305 -7.48 -10.50 -8.59
C SER A 305 -7.83 -10.87 -7.15
N PRO A 306 -8.96 -11.55 -6.91
CA PRO A 306 -9.31 -12.11 -5.60
C PRO A 306 -8.22 -13.04 -5.05
N ALA A 307 -7.56 -13.81 -5.91
CA ALA A 307 -6.45 -14.69 -5.52
C ALA A 307 -5.23 -13.89 -5.01
N ASP A 308 -4.96 -12.72 -5.61
CA ASP A 308 -3.90 -11.84 -5.10
C ASP A 308 -4.27 -11.27 -3.72
N VAL A 309 -5.58 -10.98 -3.47
CA VAL A 309 -6.05 -10.56 -2.14
C VAL A 309 -5.76 -11.65 -1.12
N ASP A 310 -6.12 -12.90 -1.40
CA ASP A 310 -5.87 -14.03 -0.51
C ASP A 310 -4.37 -14.20 -0.23
N ALA A 311 -3.56 -14.08 -1.27
CA ALA A 311 -2.12 -14.21 -1.17
C ALA A 311 -1.48 -13.13 -0.27
N VAL A 312 -1.90 -11.86 -0.40
CA VAL A 312 -1.31 -10.77 0.39
C VAL A 312 -1.85 -10.73 1.83
N VAL A 313 -3.14 -11.04 2.05
CA VAL A 313 -3.73 -11.01 3.39
C VAL A 313 -3.11 -12.07 4.29
N ARG A 314 -2.67 -13.20 3.73
CA ARG A 314 -1.96 -14.23 4.48
C ARG A 314 -0.73 -13.69 5.22
N ALA A 315 -0.10 -12.62 4.74
CA ALA A 315 1.03 -11.98 5.40
C ALA A 315 0.73 -11.51 6.83
N VAL A 316 -0.52 -11.18 7.13
CA VAL A 316 -0.92 -10.64 8.45
C VAL A 316 -0.80 -11.69 9.56
N SER A 317 -0.97 -12.96 9.22
CA SER A 317 -0.86 -14.10 10.15
C SER A 317 0.40 -14.94 9.95
N LEU A 318 1.28 -14.57 9.01
CA LEU A 318 2.49 -15.31 8.72
C LEU A 318 3.59 -14.96 9.73
N GLU A 319 4.01 -15.94 10.49
CA GLU A 319 5.09 -15.78 11.47
C GLU A 319 6.45 -16.08 10.83
N LEU A 320 7.35 -15.10 10.89
CA LEU A 320 8.74 -15.22 10.49
C LEU A 320 9.61 -15.35 11.72
N ASP A 321 10.35 -16.43 11.83
CA ASP A 321 11.32 -16.61 12.92
C ASP A 321 12.59 -15.75 12.74
N ALA A 322 13.47 -15.78 13.72
CA ALA A 322 14.73 -15.02 13.70
C ALA A 322 15.65 -15.45 12.54
N GLY A 323 15.61 -16.73 12.12
CA GLY A 323 16.37 -17.25 10.99
C GLY A 323 15.88 -16.68 9.67
N HIS A 324 14.55 -16.66 9.46
CA HIS A 324 13.90 -16.06 8.29
C HIS A 324 14.22 -14.57 8.19
N LEU A 325 14.04 -13.82 9.29
CA LEU A 325 14.34 -12.38 9.31
C LEU A 325 15.82 -12.11 9.01
N ALA A 326 16.74 -12.88 9.60
CA ALA A 326 18.18 -12.74 9.34
C ALA A 326 18.54 -13.09 7.88
N ALA A 327 17.88 -14.06 7.26
CA ALA A 327 18.09 -14.42 5.85
C ALA A 327 17.65 -13.28 4.92
N LEU A 328 16.48 -12.69 5.16
CA LEU A 328 15.97 -11.54 4.39
C LEU A 328 16.86 -10.31 4.58
N GLU A 329 17.33 -10.03 5.81
CA GLU A 329 18.24 -8.92 6.09
C GLU A 329 19.59 -9.08 5.36
N ARG A 330 20.13 -10.29 5.27
CA ARG A 330 21.34 -10.57 4.46
C ARG A 330 21.10 -10.40 2.98
N ALA A 331 19.95 -10.86 2.49
CA ALA A 331 19.63 -10.82 1.07
C ALA A 331 19.43 -9.39 0.54
N ARG A 332 18.88 -8.49 1.36
CA ARG A 332 18.58 -7.11 0.96
C ARG A 332 19.78 -6.14 0.99
N ARG A 333 20.89 -6.53 1.63
CA ARG A 333 22.18 -5.80 1.62
C ARG A 333 22.95 -6.09 0.34
#